data_72a03d8b50977e4f4c60c8722f739605
#
_entry.id   72a03d8b50977e4f4c60c8722f739605
#
_cell.length_a   1.000
_cell.length_b   1.000
_cell.length_c   1.000
_cell.angle_alpha   90.00
_cell.angle_beta   90.00
_cell.angle_gamma   90.00
#
_symmetry.space_group_name_H-M   'P 1'
#
loop_
_entity.id
_entity.type
_entity.pdbx_description
1 polymer ?
#
loop_
_entity_poly.entity_id
_entity_poly.type
_entity_poly.pdbx_seq_one_letter_code
_entity_poly.pdbx_strand_id
1 'polypeptide(L)'
;MGQDRPLKIAYLCDQPPEDRFSYSGGNQRICGALRDHVGEVTVLSSGWHAAQPVRAIIEAMPDRITMRADWRAHLALARIIARGVRRELAKDRYDVLFCAYSFQSLMGLTLPYPMLRVFSSDATPTAYKRSEVGQEFGSYLRLARVLDPLILRAERRVFRRCDLLFWPSAWLKSEADALYGLSPTASHLVPWGANIDDPGTAAPVRIDAGAPLRLLLLGRDWQAKGGPIAFDTMQALRERGLDARLTVIGCTPPDHHRNAHVTVHAHLDKGKPDERRTLLHHLNTAHFMVMASYESYGFAFCEASAHGLPSLCLRVGGVPVRDGINGHALSLGATAAEFAARIARYVDDPDSYARLRQSSRREYATRLNWASWGETVRAQLLAARASVAGAAQHHAKGPHHDPQVRHE
;
A
#
# COMPACT_ATOMS: atom_id res chain seq x y z
N MET A 1 17.33 15.86 -28.88
CA MET A 1 16.19 15.11 -29.42
C MET A 1 16.07 13.81 -28.61
N GLY A 2 15.12 13.67 -27.67
CA GLY A 2 14.97 12.47 -26.85
C GLY A 2 14.03 12.58 -25.64
N GLN A 3 13.33 13.69 -25.44
CA GLN A 3 12.49 13.91 -24.25
C GLN A 3 11.01 13.52 -24.42
N ASP A 4 10.52 13.24 -25.62
CA ASP A 4 9.08 13.07 -25.89
C ASP A 4 8.56 11.64 -26.02
N ARG A 5 9.42 10.60 -25.98
CA ARG A 5 8.88 9.24 -25.99
C ARG A 5 8.42 8.78 -24.59
N PRO A 6 7.31 8.05 -24.50
CA PRO A 6 6.89 7.46 -23.24
C PRO A 6 7.98 6.52 -22.67
N LEU A 7 8.07 6.45 -21.33
CA LEU A 7 8.98 5.52 -20.67
C LEU A 7 8.54 4.08 -20.95
N LYS A 8 9.48 3.20 -21.32
CA LYS A 8 9.24 1.75 -21.40
C LYS A 8 9.59 1.10 -20.06
N ILE A 9 8.60 0.50 -19.43
CA ILE A 9 8.67 -0.04 -18.07
C ILE A 9 8.52 -1.56 -18.12
N ALA A 10 9.52 -2.29 -17.63
CA ALA A 10 9.39 -3.70 -17.30
C ALA A 10 8.82 -3.81 -15.87
N TYR A 11 7.62 -4.36 -15.72
CA TYR A 11 6.96 -4.55 -14.43
C TYR A 11 7.22 -5.95 -13.89
N LEU A 12 7.73 -6.04 -12.66
CA LEU A 12 8.09 -7.30 -12.00
C LEU A 12 7.36 -7.42 -10.67
N CYS A 13 6.65 -8.53 -10.48
CA CYS A 13 6.06 -8.94 -9.20
C CYS A 13 6.05 -10.47 -9.15
N ASP A 14 6.02 -11.04 -7.95
CA ASP A 14 5.90 -12.51 -7.74
C ASP A 14 4.47 -13.03 -7.94
N GLN A 15 3.49 -12.12 -8.03
CA GLN A 15 2.11 -12.42 -8.36
C GLN A 15 1.69 -11.62 -9.60
N PRO A 16 0.84 -12.21 -10.48
CA PRO A 16 0.37 -11.50 -11.67
C PRO A 16 -0.52 -10.31 -11.28
N PRO A 17 -0.37 -9.15 -11.93
CA PRO A 17 -1.19 -7.96 -11.61
C PRO A 17 -2.67 -8.12 -12.00
N GLU A 18 -3.02 -9.12 -12.80
CA GLU A 18 -4.40 -9.46 -13.15
C GLU A 18 -5.16 -10.08 -11.97
N ASP A 19 -4.45 -10.64 -10.98
CA ASP A 19 -5.07 -11.15 -9.76
C ASP A 19 -5.47 -10.01 -8.83
N ARG A 20 -6.77 -9.72 -8.78
CA ARG A 20 -7.39 -8.68 -7.94
C ARG A 20 -7.30 -8.96 -6.44
N PHE A 21 -6.98 -10.18 -6.05
CA PHE A 21 -6.92 -10.57 -4.64
C PHE A 21 -5.52 -10.47 -4.06
N SER A 22 -4.50 -10.57 -4.91
CA SER A 22 -3.11 -10.41 -4.49
C SER A 22 -2.83 -9.00 -3.97
N TYR A 23 -2.19 -8.93 -2.80
CA TYR A 23 -1.84 -7.66 -2.16
C TYR A 23 -3.04 -6.71 -2.00
N SER A 24 -4.23 -7.26 -1.72
CA SER A 24 -5.48 -6.51 -1.57
C SER A 24 -5.82 -5.65 -2.81
N GLY A 25 -5.39 -6.08 -4.00
CA GLY A 25 -5.59 -5.37 -5.26
C GLY A 25 -4.54 -4.29 -5.55
N GLY A 26 -3.61 -4.04 -4.63
CA GLY A 26 -2.58 -3.02 -4.80
C GLY A 26 -1.66 -3.28 -5.99
N ASN A 27 -1.30 -4.55 -6.25
CA ASN A 27 -0.49 -4.94 -7.40
C ASN A 27 -1.13 -4.55 -8.74
N GLN A 28 -2.44 -4.82 -8.90
CA GLN A 28 -3.21 -4.43 -10.07
C GLN A 28 -3.23 -2.90 -10.25
N ARG A 29 -3.48 -2.17 -9.16
CA ARG A 29 -3.60 -0.70 -9.19
C ARG A 29 -2.26 -0.02 -9.48
N ILE A 30 -1.15 -0.49 -8.91
CA ILE A 30 0.21 0.01 -9.23
C ILE A 30 0.50 -0.19 -10.72
N CYS A 31 0.28 -1.40 -11.25
CA CYS A 31 0.50 -1.70 -12.67
C CYS A 31 -0.39 -0.83 -13.58
N GLY A 32 -1.67 -0.66 -13.23
CA GLY A 32 -2.61 0.22 -13.93
C GLY A 32 -2.15 1.67 -13.92
N ALA A 33 -1.83 2.22 -12.75
CA ALA A 33 -1.39 3.61 -12.62
C ALA A 33 -0.08 3.90 -13.39
N LEU A 34 0.83 2.93 -13.49
CA LEU A 34 2.01 3.05 -14.34
C LEU A 34 1.63 3.15 -15.82
N ARG A 35 0.64 2.37 -16.29
CA ARG A 35 0.14 2.44 -17.67
C ARG A 35 -0.57 3.76 -17.97
N ASP A 36 -1.40 4.20 -17.04
CA ASP A 36 -2.28 5.36 -17.25
C ASP A 36 -1.52 6.69 -17.16
N HIS A 37 -0.47 6.78 -16.32
CA HIS A 37 0.14 8.05 -15.96
C HIS A 37 1.66 8.13 -16.21
N VAL A 38 2.35 7.00 -16.41
CA VAL A 38 3.82 7.00 -16.47
C VAL A 38 4.36 6.63 -17.84
N GLY A 39 3.94 5.48 -18.42
CA GLY A 39 4.46 5.03 -19.72
C GLY A 39 3.96 3.64 -20.14
N GLU A 40 4.63 3.08 -21.14
CA GLU A 40 4.32 1.74 -21.65
C GLU A 40 4.81 0.67 -20.68
N VAL A 41 3.90 -0.21 -20.23
CA VAL A 41 4.21 -1.25 -19.24
C VAL A 41 4.15 -2.64 -19.88
N THR A 42 5.28 -3.33 -19.85
CA THR A 42 5.38 -4.77 -20.15
C THR A 42 5.47 -5.54 -18.84
N VAL A 43 4.49 -6.39 -18.57
CA VAL A 43 4.50 -7.27 -17.39
C VAL A 43 5.42 -8.44 -17.66
N LEU A 44 6.45 -8.60 -16.82
CA LEU A 44 7.32 -9.77 -16.84
C LEU A 44 6.63 -10.96 -16.18
N SER A 45 7.09 -12.18 -16.51
CA SER A 45 6.56 -13.38 -15.89
C SER A 45 6.71 -13.34 -14.36
N SER A 46 5.63 -13.60 -13.64
CA SER A 46 5.63 -13.86 -12.19
C SER A 46 6.10 -15.27 -11.84
N GLY A 47 6.34 -16.11 -12.86
CA GLY A 47 6.81 -17.49 -12.70
C GLY A 47 8.27 -17.59 -12.28
N TRP A 48 8.67 -18.76 -11.78
CA TRP A 48 10.03 -19.02 -11.32
C TRP A 48 10.96 -19.56 -12.42
N HIS A 49 10.57 -19.47 -13.69
CA HIS A 49 11.37 -19.91 -14.83
C HIS A 49 11.88 -21.36 -14.66
N ALA A 50 13.20 -21.58 -14.63
CA ALA A 50 13.79 -22.91 -14.43
C ALA A 50 13.48 -23.51 -13.05
N ALA A 51 13.05 -22.73 -12.07
CA ALA A 51 12.65 -23.23 -10.75
C ALA A 51 11.12 -23.45 -10.63
N GLN A 52 10.36 -23.27 -11.72
CA GLN A 52 8.90 -23.46 -11.72
C GLN A 52 8.43 -24.84 -11.22
N PRO A 53 9.12 -25.96 -11.47
CA PRO A 53 8.73 -27.26 -10.89
C PRO A 53 8.71 -27.26 -9.36
N VAL A 54 9.63 -26.52 -8.71
CA VAL A 54 9.64 -26.40 -7.24
C VAL A 54 8.43 -25.61 -6.77
N ARG A 55 8.07 -24.52 -7.47
CA ARG A 55 6.89 -23.73 -7.16
C ARG A 55 5.61 -24.56 -7.26
N ALA A 56 5.46 -25.35 -8.32
CA ALA A 56 4.30 -26.22 -8.51
C ALA A 56 4.12 -27.24 -7.37
N ILE A 57 5.22 -27.78 -6.82
CA ILE A 57 5.18 -28.66 -5.65
C ILE A 57 4.69 -27.90 -4.41
N ILE A 58 5.13 -26.65 -4.22
CA ILE A 58 4.71 -25.81 -3.08
C ILE A 58 3.24 -25.43 -3.20
N GLU A 59 2.79 -25.07 -4.39
CA GLU A 59 1.38 -24.71 -4.67
C GLU A 59 0.40 -25.87 -4.45
N ALA A 60 0.89 -27.11 -4.51
CA ALA A 60 0.10 -28.29 -4.16
C ALA A 60 0.01 -28.58 -2.64
N MET A 61 0.70 -27.81 -1.80
CA MET A 61 0.63 -27.94 -0.34
C MET A 61 -0.60 -27.21 0.23
N PRO A 62 -1.05 -27.55 1.47
CA PRO A 62 -2.13 -26.82 2.14
C PRO A 62 -1.83 -25.34 2.31
N ASP A 63 -2.82 -24.46 2.11
CA ASP A 63 -2.70 -22.99 2.11
C ASP A 63 -1.96 -22.43 3.34
N ARG A 64 -2.13 -23.04 4.51
CA ARG A 64 -1.44 -22.62 5.75
C ARG A 64 0.09 -22.65 5.65
N ILE A 65 0.65 -23.44 4.75
CA ILE A 65 2.09 -23.66 4.60
C ILE A 65 2.59 -22.98 3.33
N THR A 66 1.77 -22.96 2.28
CA THR A 66 2.12 -22.53 0.92
C THR A 66 2.77 -21.15 0.89
N MET A 67 2.15 -20.13 1.47
CA MET A 67 2.67 -18.76 1.44
C MET A 67 4.09 -18.63 2.03
N ARG A 68 4.35 -19.33 3.16
CA ARG A 68 5.66 -19.28 3.82
C ARG A 68 6.71 -20.12 3.10
N ALA A 69 6.29 -21.27 2.55
CA ALA A 69 7.17 -22.13 1.77
C ALA A 69 7.56 -21.47 0.46
N ASP A 70 6.60 -20.85 -0.24
CA ASP A 70 6.81 -20.08 -1.47
C ASP A 70 7.83 -18.97 -1.26
N TRP A 71 7.62 -18.12 -0.26
CA TRP A 71 8.53 -17.01 0.04
C TRP A 71 9.95 -17.47 0.38
N ARG A 72 10.11 -18.55 1.20
CA ARG A 72 11.43 -19.07 1.57
C ARG A 72 12.14 -19.73 0.40
N ALA A 73 11.40 -20.49 -0.39
CA ALA A 73 11.93 -21.13 -1.59
C ALA A 73 12.33 -20.10 -2.64
N HIS A 74 11.53 -19.05 -2.82
CA HIS A 74 11.88 -17.94 -3.69
C HIS A 74 13.20 -17.28 -3.27
N LEU A 75 13.38 -17.01 -1.96
CA LEU A 75 14.66 -16.51 -1.44
C LEU A 75 15.84 -17.43 -1.73
N ALA A 76 15.66 -18.74 -1.47
CA ALA A 76 16.71 -19.74 -1.69
C ALA A 76 17.08 -19.90 -3.17
N LEU A 77 16.08 -19.81 -4.06
CA LEU A 77 16.23 -19.98 -5.52
C LEU A 77 16.39 -18.67 -6.27
N ALA A 78 16.48 -17.53 -5.56
CA ALA A 78 16.49 -16.20 -6.16
C ALA A 78 17.49 -16.03 -7.31
N ARG A 79 18.69 -16.62 -7.22
CA ARG A 79 19.70 -16.56 -8.30
C ARG A 79 19.27 -17.30 -9.57
N ILE A 80 18.53 -18.40 -9.44
CA ILE A 80 18.01 -19.17 -10.58
C ILE A 80 16.89 -18.39 -11.23
N ILE A 81 15.96 -17.87 -10.44
CA ILE A 81 14.83 -17.05 -10.88
C ILE A 81 15.35 -15.78 -11.58
N ALA A 82 16.32 -15.10 -10.97
CA ALA A 82 16.93 -13.89 -11.53
C ALA A 82 17.58 -14.10 -12.92
N ARG A 83 18.12 -15.28 -13.20
CA ARG A 83 18.64 -15.58 -14.56
C ARG A 83 17.51 -15.62 -15.59
N GLY A 84 16.33 -16.12 -15.22
CA GLY A 84 15.15 -16.11 -16.07
C GLY A 84 14.65 -14.69 -16.33
N VAL A 85 14.47 -13.90 -15.26
CA VAL A 85 14.08 -12.49 -15.34
C VAL A 85 15.08 -11.70 -16.21
N ARG A 86 16.39 -11.93 -16.05
CA ARG A 86 17.41 -11.28 -16.90
C ARG A 86 17.25 -11.63 -18.37
N ARG A 87 16.92 -12.89 -18.70
CA ARG A 87 16.68 -13.29 -20.10
C ARG A 87 15.44 -12.60 -20.68
N GLU A 88 14.39 -12.43 -19.90
CA GLU A 88 13.20 -11.68 -20.33
C GLU A 88 13.54 -10.21 -20.58
N LEU A 89 14.24 -9.56 -19.65
CA LEU A 89 14.69 -8.18 -19.79
C LEU A 89 15.61 -7.97 -21.02
N ALA A 90 16.33 -8.99 -21.45
CA ALA A 90 17.21 -8.92 -22.62
C ALA A 90 16.45 -9.00 -23.96
N LYS A 91 15.16 -9.36 -23.98
CA LYS A 91 14.36 -9.47 -25.21
C LYS A 91 13.95 -8.13 -25.79
N ASP A 92 13.91 -7.08 -24.97
CA ASP A 92 13.54 -5.72 -25.38
C ASP A 92 14.39 -4.68 -24.62
N ARG A 93 14.26 -3.41 -24.97
CA ARG A 93 14.92 -2.28 -24.30
C ARG A 93 13.94 -1.52 -23.43
N TYR A 94 14.18 -1.54 -22.11
CA TYR A 94 13.39 -0.82 -21.10
C TYR A 94 14.19 0.33 -20.51
N ASP A 95 13.50 1.41 -20.14
CA ASP A 95 14.08 2.52 -19.40
C ASP A 95 14.10 2.22 -17.88
N VAL A 96 13.11 1.44 -17.42
CA VAL A 96 12.83 1.18 -16.01
C VAL A 96 12.50 -0.29 -15.78
N LEU A 97 13.10 -0.89 -14.76
CA LEU A 97 12.61 -2.10 -14.10
C LEU A 97 11.87 -1.67 -12.82
N PHE A 98 10.55 -1.76 -12.83
CA PHE A 98 9.71 -1.47 -11.67
C PHE A 98 9.32 -2.77 -10.99
N CYS A 99 9.77 -2.99 -9.76
CA CYS A 99 9.43 -4.15 -8.96
C CYS A 99 8.46 -3.75 -7.83
N ALA A 100 7.29 -4.41 -7.78
CA ALA A 100 6.30 -4.22 -6.73
C ALA A 100 6.34 -5.37 -5.72
N TYR A 101 6.26 -5.06 -4.42
CA TYR A 101 6.14 -5.98 -3.27
C TYR A 101 7.30 -6.98 -3.06
N SER A 102 7.81 -7.56 -4.12
CA SER A 102 8.62 -8.76 -4.09
C SER A 102 10.13 -8.44 -4.19
N PHE A 103 10.74 -7.97 -3.09
CA PHE A 103 12.17 -7.68 -3.08
C PHE A 103 13.03 -8.90 -3.43
N GLN A 104 12.56 -10.10 -3.11
CA GLN A 104 13.23 -11.36 -3.42
C GLN A 104 13.41 -11.57 -4.93
N SER A 105 12.52 -11.02 -5.76
CA SER A 105 12.64 -11.07 -7.22
C SER A 105 13.83 -10.24 -7.74
N LEU A 106 14.28 -9.25 -6.97
CA LEU A 106 15.49 -8.47 -7.29
C LEU A 106 16.78 -9.09 -6.74
N MET A 107 16.69 -10.12 -5.88
CA MET A 107 17.86 -10.77 -5.30
C MET A 107 18.69 -11.49 -6.36
N GLY A 108 19.97 -11.13 -6.45
CA GLY A 108 20.88 -11.74 -7.40
C GLY A 108 20.66 -11.32 -8.87
N LEU A 109 19.70 -10.42 -9.13
CA LEU A 109 19.44 -9.90 -10.47
C LEU A 109 20.53 -8.93 -10.90
N THR A 110 21.19 -9.27 -12.01
CA THR A 110 22.09 -8.38 -12.75
C THR A 110 21.35 -7.92 -14.00
N LEU A 111 21.23 -6.62 -14.19
CA LEU A 111 20.56 -6.05 -15.34
C LEU A 111 21.37 -6.35 -16.64
N PRO A 112 20.70 -6.66 -17.77
CA PRO A 112 21.39 -6.96 -19.03
C PRO A 112 22.04 -5.72 -19.67
N TYR A 113 21.53 -4.53 -19.36
CA TYR A 113 22.00 -3.21 -19.79
C TYR A 113 21.57 -2.14 -18.80
N PRO A 114 22.09 -0.91 -18.86
CA PRO A 114 21.69 0.19 -17.98
C PRO A 114 20.19 0.50 -18.11
N MET A 115 19.47 0.49 -16.98
CA MET A 115 18.08 0.93 -16.80
C MET A 115 17.87 1.28 -15.33
N LEU A 116 16.92 2.15 -15.02
CA LEU A 116 16.56 2.48 -13.64
C LEU A 116 15.94 1.26 -12.94
N ARG A 117 16.42 0.96 -11.73
CA ARG A 117 15.85 -0.06 -10.85
C ARG A 117 15.00 0.60 -9.79
N VAL A 118 13.72 0.28 -9.77
CA VAL A 118 12.71 0.89 -8.90
C VAL A 118 12.02 -0.17 -8.08
N PHE A 119 11.70 0.15 -6.83
CA PHE A 119 10.94 -0.73 -5.94
C PHE A 119 9.84 0.03 -5.20
N SER A 120 8.68 -0.61 -4.98
CA SER A 120 7.59 -0.10 -4.16
C SER A 120 6.90 -1.23 -3.40
N SER A 121 6.63 -1.02 -2.11
CA SER A 121 5.87 -1.93 -1.25
C SER A 121 5.34 -1.17 -0.04
N ASP A 122 4.29 -1.67 0.61
CA ASP A 122 3.74 -1.13 1.87
C ASP A 122 4.41 -1.70 3.12
N ALA A 123 5.24 -2.72 2.95
CA ALA A 123 6.05 -3.28 4.00
C ALA A 123 7.33 -3.92 3.43
N THR A 124 8.36 -4.03 4.25
CA THR A 124 9.48 -4.92 3.99
C THR A 124 9.51 -6.00 5.07
N PRO A 125 10.02 -7.20 4.80
CA PRO A 125 10.00 -8.31 5.77
C PRO A 125 10.54 -7.94 7.15
N THR A 126 11.68 -7.23 7.21
CA THR A 126 12.26 -6.83 8.50
C THR A 126 11.48 -5.73 9.19
N ALA A 127 11.03 -4.69 8.47
CA ALA A 127 10.21 -3.62 9.04
C ALA A 127 8.86 -4.16 9.54
N TYR A 128 8.18 -4.97 8.73
CA TYR A 128 6.93 -5.62 9.11
C TYR A 128 7.09 -6.47 10.38
N LYS A 129 8.11 -7.34 10.42
CA LYS A 129 8.34 -8.23 11.56
C LYS A 129 8.63 -7.48 12.86
N ARG A 130 9.21 -6.28 12.79
CA ARG A 130 9.55 -5.46 13.96
C ARG A 130 8.40 -4.56 14.40
N SER A 131 7.42 -4.31 13.55
CA SER A 131 6.29 -3.45 13.83
C SER A 131 5.24 -4.12 14.70
N GLU A 132 4.38 -3.32 15.29
CA GLU A 132 3.18 -3.76 16.01
C GLU A 132 2.26 -4.60 15.10
N VAL A 133 2.18 -4.25 13.81
CA VAL A 133 1.40 -5.00 12.80
C VAL A 133 1.90 -6.44 12.71
N GLY A 134 3.21 -6.62 12.56
CA GLY A 134 3.80 -7.96 12.47
C GLY A 134 3.76 -8.76 13.79
N GLN A 135 3.80 -8.08 14.92
CA GLN A 135 3.69 -8.70 16.24
C GLN A 135 2.27 -9.21 16.52
N GLU A 136 1.24 -8.44 16.18
CA GLU A 136 -0.17 -8.81 16.35
C GLU A 136 -0.52 -10.06 15.55
N PHE A 137 -0.10 -10.15 14.29
CA PHE A 137 -0.39 -11.31 13.46
C PHE A 137 0.43 -12.57 13.80
N GLY A 138 1.28 -12.53 14.84
CA GLY A 138 1.85 -13.70 15.54
C GLY A 138 2.57 -14.74 14.67
N SER A 139 2.98 -14.39 13.46
CA SER A 139 3.33 -15.31 12.38
C SER A 139 4.72 -15.92 12.48
N TYR A 140 5.50 -15.59 13.51
CA TYR A 140 6.92 -15.89 13.50
C TYR A 140 7.30 -16.95 14.53
N LEU A 141 7.52 -18.16 14.05
CA LEU A 141 8.15 -19.23 14.83
C LEU A 141 9.51 -18.72 15.37
N ARG A 142 9.85 -19.02 16.63
CA ARG A 142 11.14 -18.64 17.24
C ARG A 142 12.35 -19.03 16.37
N LEU A 143 12.28 -20.16 15.67
CA LEU A 143 13.31 -20.60 14.71
C LEU A 143 13.54 -19.63 13.55
N ALA A 144 12.53 -18.85 13.15
CA ALA A 144 12.68 -17.88 12.07
C ALA A 144 13.61 -16.70 12.45
N ARG A 145 13.84 -16.46 13.73
CA ARG A 145 14.74 -15.40 14.21
C ARG A 145 16.20 -15.60 13.80
N VAL A 146 16.62 -16.86 13.64
CA VAL A 146 18.00 -17.19 13.22
C VAL A 146 18.30 -16.66 11.80
N LEU A 147 17.28 -16.58 10.94
CA LEU A 147 17.42 -16.09 9.58
C LEU A 147 17.33 -14.55 9.45
N ASP A 148 16.90 -13.83 10.49
CA ASP A 148 16.68 -12.39 10.46
C ASP A 148 17.91 -11.57 10.02
N PRO A 149 19.13 -11.86 10.51
CA PRO A 149 20.32 -11.13 10.06
C PRO A 149 20.62 -11.35 8.57
N LEU A 150 20.33 -12.55 8.05
CA LEU A 150 20.55 -12.88 6.64
C LEU A 150 19.52 -12.17 5.75
N ILE A 151 18.26 -12.13 6.18
CA ILE A 151 17.18 -11.43 5.50
C ILE A 151 17.49 -9.93 5.46
N LEU A 152 17.80 -9.31 6.60
CA LEU A 152 18.16 -7.90 6.68
C LEU A 152 19.37 -7.55 5.79
N ARG A 153 20.38 -8.44 5.73
CA ARG A 153 21.55 -8.25 4.84
C ARG A 153 21.13 -8.32 3.36
N ALA A 154 20.19 -9.23 3.03
CA ALA A 154 19.67 -9.36 1.67
C ALA A 154 18.86 -8.12 1.26
N GLU A 155 17.94 -7.66 2.12
CA GLU A 155 17.15 -6.44 1.93
C GLU A 155 18.06 -5.22 1.72
N ARG A 156 19.05 -5.00 2.60
CA ARG A 156 20.04 -3.91 2.46
C ARG A 156 20.75 -3.94 1.11
N ARG A 157 21.15 -5.14 0.67
CA ARG A 157 21.86 -5.30 -0.60
C ARG A 157 20.97 -5.00 -1.79
N VAL A 158 19.69 -5.36 -1.73
CA VAL A 158 18.72 -5.11 -2.80
C VAL A 158 18.37 -3.62 -2.84
N PHE A 159 17.93 -3.05 -1.72
CA PHE A 159 17.40 -1.69 -1.68
C PHE A 159 18.49 -0.63 -1.94
N ARG A 160 19.71 -0.84 -1.48
CA ARG A 160 20.83 0.06 -1.82
C ARG A 160 21.25 0.03 -3.29
N ARG A 161 20.76 -0.95 -4.07
CA ARG A 161 20.99 -1.04 -5.51
C ARG A 161 19.82 -0.51 -6.32
N CYS A 162 18.74 -0.13 -5.69
CA CYS A 162 17.64 0.55 -6.34
C CYS A 162 18.00 2.02 -6.52
N ASP A 163 17.71 2.54 -7.71
CA ASP A 163 17.88 3.96 -8.02
C ASP A 163 16.76 4.78 -7.34
N LEU A 164 15.55 4.22 -7.27
CA LEU A 164 14.39 4.83 -6.62
C LEU A 164 13.60 3.80 -5.81
N LEU A 165 13.14 4.24 -4.64
CA LEU A 165 12.33 3.47 -3.71
C LEU A 165 11.10 4.32 -3.36
N PHE A 166 9.89 3.81 -3.63
CA PHE A 166 8.63 4.50 -3.38
C PHE A 166 7.88 3.83 -2.23
N TRP A 167 7.80 4.52 -1.10
CA TRP A 167 7.13 4.05 0.10
C TRP A 167 5.78 4.75 0.26
N PRO A 168 4.67 4.03 0.48
CA PRO A 168 3.35 4.65 0.57
C PRO A 168 3.11 5.38 1.89
N SER A 169 3.90 5.10 2.92
CA SER A 169 3.73 5.68 4.26
C SER A 169 5.02 6.26 4.82
N ALA A 170 4.88 7.29 5.66
CA ALA A 170 6.00 7.88 6.38
C ALA A 170 6.62 6.89 7.38
N TRP A 171 5.80 6.01 7.98
CA TRP A 171 6.25 4.94 8.84
C TRP A 171 7.26 4.04 8.10
N LEU A 172 6.85 3.44 6.97
CA LEU A 172 7.74 2.52 6.24
C LEU A 172 8.96 3.24 5.68
N LYS A 173 8.80 4.47 5.18
CA LYS A 173 9.94 5.26 4.71
C LYS A 173 10.98 5.44 5.81
N SER A 174 10.57 5.87 6.99
CA SER A 174 11.47 6.09 8.14
C SER A 174 12.17 4.80 8.57
N GLU A 175 11.39 3.72 8.71
CA GLU A 175 11.94 2.40 9.06
C GLU A 175 12.92 1.87 8.00
N ALA A 176 12.58 1.97 6.71
CA ALA A 176 13.44 1.51 5.63
C ALA A 176 14.73 2.33 5.54
N ASP A 177 14.65 3.65 5.65
CA ASP A 177 15.81 4.53 5.63
C ASP A 177 16.78 4.18 6.76
N ALA A 178 16.28 3.95 7.98
CA ALA A 178 17.09 3.56 9.15
C ALA A 178 17.64 2.13 9.02
N LEU A 179 16.82 1.15 8.63
CA LEU A 179 17.20 -0.26 8.54
C LEU A 179 18.25 -0.51 7.44
N TYR A 180 18.11 0.17 6.31
CA TYR A 180 18.89 -0.13 5.12
C TYR A 180 19.95 0.92 4.83
N GLY A 181 19.93 2.09 5.50
CA GLY A 181 20.83 3.22 5.26
C GLY A 181 20.66 3.76 3.84
N LEU A 182 19.45 4.18 3.53
CA LEU A 182 19.07 4.64 2.20
C LEU A 182 19.43 6.11 2.00
N SER A 183 19.75 6.48 0.75
CA SER A 183 19.98 7.87 0.38
C SER A 183 18.62 8.62 0.31
N PRO A 184 18.56 9.87 0.83
CA PRO A 184 17.36 10.71 0.65
C PRO A 184 17.00 10.98 -0.82
N THR A 185 17.97 10.87 -1.73
CA THR A 185 17.76 11.03 -3.18
C THR A 185 17.16 9.79 -3.84
N ALA A 186 17.22 8.63 -3.18
CA ALA A 186 16.66 7.38 -3.68
C ALA A 186 15.35 7.00 -2.98
N SER A 187 15.11 7.44 -1.75
CA SER A 187 13.99 7.02 -0.91
C SER A 187 12.92 8.11 -0.82
N HIS A 188 11.74 7.84 -1.39
CA HIS A 188 10.66 8.80 -1.53
C HIS A 188 9.36 8.33 -0.86
N LEU A 189 8.65 9.27 -0.21
CA LEU A 189 7.29 9.06 0.26
C LEU A 189 6.31 9.35 -0.88
N VAL A 190 5.62 8.32 -1.36
CA VAL A 190 4.64 8.41 -2.45
C VAL A 190 3.39 7.63 -2.07
N PRO A 191 2.40 8.26 -1.41
CA PRO A 191 1.21 7.58 -0.93
C PRO A 191 0.41 6.91 -2.04
N TRP A 192 -0.06 5.70 -1.78
CA TRP A 192 -0.90 4.95 -2.71
C TRP A 192 -2.34 5.46 -2.74
N GLY A 193 -3.04 5.19 -3.82
CA GLY A 193 -4.44 5.55 -4.02
C GLY A 193 -5.44 4.53 -3.47
N ALA A 194 -6.71 4.88 -3.52
CA ALA A 194 -7.83 4.00 -3.19
C ALA A 194 -8.02 2.91 -4.25
N ASN A 195 -8.48 1.71 -3.83
CA ASN A 195 -8.77 0.60 -4.74
C ASN A 195 -10.22 0.63 -5.26
N ILE A 196 -10.73 1.83 -5.49
CA ILE A 196 -12.03 2.10 -6.14
C ILE A 196 -11.84 3.17 -7.21
N ASP A 197 -12.79 3.26 -8.11
CA ASP A 197 -12.86 4.38 -9.05
C ASP A 197 -13.29 5.65 -8.31
N ASP A 198 -12.88 6.81 -8.79
CA ASP A 198 -13.27 8.07 -8.17
C ASP A 198 -14.81 8.22 -8.21
N PRO A 199 -15.50 8.34 -7.05
CA PRO A 199 -16.95 8.51 -7.02
C PRO A 199 -17.41 9.88 -7.53
N GLY A 200 -16.50 10.79 -7.84
CA GLY A 200 -16.83 12.16 -8.21
C GLY A 200 -17.21 13.02 -7.00
N THR A 201 -18.23 13.85 -7.17
CA THR A 201 -18.71 14.72 -6.09
C THR A 201 -19.48 13.89 -5.06
N ALA A 202 -18.94 13.77 -3.85
CA ALA A 202 -19.63 13.12 -2.75
C ALA A 202 -20.87 13.94 -2.32
N ALA A 203 -22.01 13.27 -2.15
CA ALA A 203 -23.20 13.92 -1.57
C ALA A 203 -22.89 14.38 -0.13
N PRO A 204 -23.39 15.56 0.28
CA PRO A 204 -23.21 16.00 1.66
C PRO A 204 -23.95 15.08 2.62
N VAL A 205 -23.23 14.49 3.56
CA VAL A 205 -23.81 13.73 4.67
C VAL A 205 -23.73 14.60 5.90
N ARG A 206 -24.87 14.81 6.57
CA ARG A 206 -24.96 15.60 7.81
C ARG A 206 -25.25 14.69 8.98
N ILE A 207 -24.87 15.11 10.17
CA ILE A 207 -25.37 14.53 11.41
C ILE A 207 -26.56 15.36 11.83
N ASP A 208 -27.75 14.78 11.66
CA ASP A 208 -29.01 15.46 11.99
C ASP A 208 -29.49 14.98 13.37
N ALA A 209 -30.00 15.90 14.16
CA ALA A 209 -30.55 15.58 15.48
C ALA A 209 -31.71 14.57 15.35
N GLY A 210 -31.64 13.48 16.13
CA GLY A 210 -32.66 12.41 16.11
C GLY A 210 -32.55 11.42 14.95
N ALA A 211 -31.66 11.64 13.97
CA ALA A 211 -31.38 10.65 12.92
C ALA A 211 -30.32 9.63 13.38
N PRO A 212 -30.34 8.40 12.82
CA PRO A 212 -29.34 7.38 13.15
C PRO A 212 -27.92 7.81 12.79
N LEU A 213 -26.99 7.67 13.76
CA LEU A 213 -25.56 7.85 13.54
C LEU A 213 -24.96 6.57 12.97
N ARG A 214 -24.58 6.58 11.69
CA ARG A 214 -24.15 5.38 10.95
C ARG A 214 -22.64 5.22 10.98
N LEU A 215 -22.18 4.13 11.59
CA LEU A 215 -20.80 3.67 11.61
C LEU A 215 -20.61 2.58 10.57
N LEU A 216 -19.42 2.51 9.97
CA LEU A 216 -19.05 1.51 8.97
C LEU A 216 -17.76 0.80 9.36
N LEU A 217 -17.73 -0.52 9.26
CA LEU A 217 -16.54 -1.36 9.33
C LEU A 217 -16.39 -2.14 8.03
N LEU A 218 -15.20 -2.10 7.42
CA LEU A 218 -14.87 -2.83 6.20
C LEU A 218 -13.73 -3.82 6.45
N GLY A 219 -13.94 -5.09 6.15
CA GLY A 219 -12.85 -6.07 6.20
C GLY A 219 -13.29 -7.52 6.22
N ARG A 220 -12.34 -8.42 5.91
CA ARG A 220 -12.61 -9.87 5.78
C ARG A 220 -12.50 -10.64 7.08
N ASP A 221 -11.97 -10.02 8.12
CA ASP A 221 -11.78 -10.65 9.42
C ASP A 221 -12.22 -9.69 10.53
N TRP A 222 -13.17 -10.14 11.36
CA TRP A 222 -13.77 -9.35 12.41
C TRP A 222 -12.75 -8.89 13.46
N GLN A 223 -11.90 -9.82 13.93
CA GLN A 223 -10.91 -9.50 14.97
C GLN A 223 -9.79 -8.62 14.41
N ALA A 224 -9.21 -9.03 13.29
CA ALA A 224 -8.10 -8.31 12.67
C ALA A 224 -8.45 -6.88 12.23
N LYS A 225 -9.74 -6.60 11.95
CA LYS A 225 -10.23 -5.26 11.56
C LYS A 225 -10.76 -4.43 12.72
N GLY A 226 -10.57 -4.89 13.97
CA GLY A 226 -11.00 -4.16 15.15
C GLY A 226 -12.51 -4.13 15.35
N GLY A 227 -13.20 -5.17 14.90
CA GLY A 227 -14.64 -5.31 15.02
C GLY A 227 -15.16 -5.18 16.44
N PRO A 228 -14.54 -5.80 17.46
CA PRO A 228 -14.95 -5.59 18.86
C PRO A 228 -14.96 -4.12 19.26
N ILE A 229 -13.90 -3.37 18.95
CA ILE A 229 -13.82 -1.92 19.25
C ILE A 229 -14.92 -1.15 18.50
N ALA A 230 -15.20 -1.49 17.24
CA ALA A 230 -16.26 -0.82 16.48
C ALA A 230 -17.64 -1.08 17.06
N PHE A 231 -17.91 -2.33 17.49
CA PHE A 231 -19.15 -2.69 18.16
C PHE A 231 -19.30 -1.96 19.50
N ASP A 232 -18.27 -2.01 20.36
CA ASP A 232 -18.27 -1.36 21.67
C ASP A 232 -18.35 0.16 21.53
N THR A 233 -17.76 0.75 20.48
CA THR A 233 -17.91 2.18 20.15
C THR A 233 -19.36 2.52 19.86
N MET A 234 -20.05 1.69 19.05
CA MET A 234 -21.48 1.87 18.82
C MET A 234 -22.27 1.80 20.11
N GLN A 235 -22.01 0.83 20.97
CA GLN A 235 -22.68 0.69 22.27
C GLN A 235 -22.42 1.92 23.18
N ALA A 236 -21.18 2.35 23.30
CA ALA A 236 -20.82 3.53 24.09
C ALA A 236 -21.49 4.84 23.61
N LEU A 237 -21.72 4.97 22.29
CA LEU A 237 -22.50 6.08 21.72
C LEU A 237 -23.99 5.97 22.08
N ARG A 238 -24.55 4.74 22.07
CA ARG A 238 -25.93 4.50 22.47
C ARG A 238 -26.18 4.76 23.94
N GLU A 239 -25.24 4.40 24.82
CA GLU A 239 -25.29 4.73 26.25
C GLU A 239 -25.29 6.24 26.50
N ARG A 240 -24.77 7.03 25.56
CA ARG A 240 -24.85 8.51 25.56
C ARG A 240 -26.15 9.07 24.99
N GLY A 241 -27.11 8.20 24.63
CA GLY A 241 -28.41 8.60 24.08
C GLY A 241 -28.44 8.81 22.57
N LEU A 242 -27.37 8.48 21.83
CA LEU A 242 -27.32 8.58 20.37
C LEU A 242 -27.85 7.29 19.72
N ASP A 243 -28.69 7.36 18.68
CA ASP A 243 -29.10 6.20 17.90
C ASP A 243 -27.96 5.74 16.97
N ALA A 244 -26.86 5.23 17.54
CA ALA A 244 -25.74 4.72 16.79
C ALA A 244 -26.05 3.33 16.20
N ARG A 245 -25.67 3.13 14.92
CA ARG A 245 -25.84 1.87 14.18
C ARG A 245 -24.53 1.52 13.48
N LEU A 246 -24.20 0.22 13.46
CA LEU A 246 -22.99 -0.30 12.83
C LEU A 246 -23.33 -1.14 11.60
N THR A 247 -22.77 -0.79 10.45
CA THR A 247 -22.76 -1.66 9.28
C THR A 247 -21.40 -2.34 9.17
N VAL A 248 -21.43 -3.67 9.02
CA VAL A 248 -20.24 -4.53 8.85
C VAL A 248 -20.25 -5.11 7.45
N ILE A 249 -19.18 -4.90 6.69
CA ILE A 249 -19.06 -5.41 5.32
C ILE A 249 -17.77 -6.24 5.19
N GLY A 250 -17.91 -7.47 4.69
CA GLY A 250 -16.81 -8.37 4.35
C GLY A 250 -16.49 -9.43 5.39
N CYS A 251 -17.13 -9.39 6.57
CA CYS A 251 -17.04 -10.43 7.59
C CYS A 251 -18.35 -10.54 8.39
N THR A 252 -18.42 -11.58 9.20
CA THR A 252 -19.57 -11.82 10.08
C THR A 252 -19.12 -11.73 11.53
N PRO A 253 -19.70 -10.79 12.33
CA PRO A 253 -19.45 -10.73 13.76
C PRO A 253 -19.91 -12.01 14.48
N PRO A 254 -19.31 -12.38 15.61
CA PRO A 254 -19.83 -13.44 16.48
C PRO A 254 -21.19 -13.04 17.06
N ASP A 255 -21.98 -14.01 17.53
CA ASP A 255 -23.37 -13.79 17.94
C ASP A 255 -23.51 -12.75 19.07
N HIS A 256 -22.57 -12.70 20.01
CA HIS A 256 -22.58 -11.71 21.09
C HIS A 256 -22.27 -10.27 20.65
N HIS A 257 -21.82 -10.09 19.40
CA HIS A 257 -21.66 -8.78 18.75
C HIS A 257 -22.74 -8.53 17.67
N ARG A 258 -23.89 -9.22 17.74
CA ARG A 258 -25.04 -8.99 16.87
C ARG A 258 -26.25 -8.56 17.68
N ASN A 259 -26.91 -7.50 17.20
CA ASN A 259 -28.17 -7.03 17.77
C ASN A 259 -28.94 -6.23 16.68
N ALA A 260 -30.07 -5.67 17.04
CA ALA A 260 -30.94 -4.90 16.12
C ALA A 260 -30.26 -3.64 15.53
N HIS A 261 -29.10 -3.23 16.02
CA HIS A 261 -28.37 -2.04 15.59
C HIS A 261 -27.14 -2.37 14.72
N VAL A 262 -26.93 -3.67 14.40
CA VAL A 262 -25.84 -4.16 13.57
C VAL A 262 -26.39 -4.75 12.27
N THR A 263 -26.03 -4.13 11.15
CA THR A 263 -26.33 -4.67 9.80
C THR A 263 -25.09 -5.38 9.26
N VAL A 264 -25.24 -6.60 8.74
CA VAL A 264 -24.12 -7.42 8.27
C VAL A 264 -24.28 -7.76 6.80
N HIS A 265 -23.26 -7.43 6.01
CA HIS A 265 -23.03 -7.93 4.66
C HIS A 265 -21.76 -8.79 4.69
N ALA A 266 -21.92 -10.10 4.91
CA ALA A 266 -20.81 -11.03 5.10
C ALA A 266 -19.80 -11.03 3.93
N HIS A 267 -20.29 -10.76 2.73
CA HIS A 267 -19.48 -10.61 1.53
C HIS A 267 -20.20 -9.69 0.54
N LEU A 268 -19.43 -8.78 -0.08
CA LEU A 268 -19.88 -8.00 -1.25
C LEU A 268 -18.80 -8.07 -2.32
N ASP A 269 -19.15 -8.63 -3.48
CA ASP A 269 -18.26 -8.69 -4.64
C ASP A 269 -18.33 -7.38 -5.43
N LYS A 270 -17.24 -6.63 -5.42
CA LYS A 270 -17.09 -5.36 -6.18
C LYS A 270 -17.27 -5.56 -7.71
N GLY A 271 -17.14 -6.78 -8.21
CA GLY A 271 -17.36 -7.13 -9.62
C GLY A 271 -18.85 -7.27 -10.00
N LYS A 272 -19.74 -7.46 -9.02
CA LYS A 272 -21.18 -7.57 -9.25
C LYS A 272 -21.85 -6.21 -9.07
N PRO A 273 -22.59 -5.70 -10.07
CA PRO A 273 -23.13 -4.34 -10.03
C PRO A 273 -24.02 -4.05 -8.80
N ASP A 274 -24.84 -4.98 -8.36
CA ASP A 274 -25.76 -4.79 -7.24
C ASP A 274 -25.03 -4.77 -5.89
N GLU A 275 -24.08 -5.69 -5.71
CA GLU A 275 -23.25 -5.75 -4.51
C GLU A 275 -22.33 -4.54 -4.43
N ARG A 276 -21.78 -4.10 -5.57
CA ARG A 276 -21.02 -2.86 -5.67
C ARG A 276 -21.89 -1.64 -5.31
N ARG A 277 -23.14 -1.54 -5.79
CA ARG A 277 -24.05 -0.44 -5.41
C ARG A 277 -24.30 -0.41 -3.91
N THR A 278 -24.49 -1.57 -3.28
CA THR A 278 -24.67 -1.69 -1.83
C THR A 278 -23.45 -1.18 -1.08
N LEU A 279 -22.23 -1.58 -1.47
CA LEU A 279 -20.99 -1.08 -0.88
C LEU A 279 -20.88 0.45 -1.00
N LEU A 280 -21.09 0.98 -2.21
CA LEU A 280 -21.00 2.42 -2.48
C LEU A 280 -22.09 3.20 -1.71
N HIS A 281 -23.31 2.64 -1.56
CA HIS A 281 -24.33 3.23 -0.73
C HIS A 281 -23.86 3.42 0.72
N HIS A 282 -23.28 2.39 1.33
CA HIS A 282 -22.80 2.50 2.71
C HIS A 282 -21.60 3.45 2.83
N LEU A 283 -20.67 3.48 1.89
CA LEU A 283 -19.59 4.45 1.85
C LEU A 283 -20.10 5.90 1.74
N ASN A 284 -21.14 6.11 0.93
CA ASN A 284 -21.74 7.43 0.71
C ASN A 284 -22.60 7.91 1.87
N THR A 285 -23.18 7.02 2.66
CA THR A 285 -24.18 7.36 3.69
C THR A 285 -23.67 7.24 5.12
N ALA A 286 -22.57 6.52 5.36
CA ALA A 286 -21.96 6.43 6.67
C ALA A 286 -21.44 7.80 7.16
N HIS A 287 -21.45 8.00 8.49
CA HIS A 287 -20.90 9.18 9.12
C HIS A 287 -19.43 8.99 9.47
N PHE A 288 -19.06 7.83 9.96
CA PHE A 288 -17.67 7.50 10.28
C PHE A 288 -17.35 6.06 9.91
N MET A 289 -16.16 5.83 9.36
CA MET A 289 -15.56 4.50 9.34
C MET A 289 -14.83 4.28 10.67
N VAL A 290 -15.13 3.19 11.37
CA VAL A 290 -14.49 2.80 12.62
C VAL A 290 -13.76 1.49 12.38
N MET A 291 -12.43 1.52 12.34
CA MET A 291 -11.62 0.36 12.02
C MET A 291 -10.31 0.40 12.83
N ALA A 292 -10.37 -0.17 14.04
CA ALA A 292 -9.23 -0.26 14.95
C ALA A 292 -8.31 -1.44 14.57
N SER A 293 -7.85 -1.46 13.32
CA SER A 293 -7.06 -2.54 12.73
C SER A 293 -5.57 -2.25 12.74
N TYR A 294 -4.78 -3.33 12.63
CA TYR A 294 -3.34 -3.26 12.44
C TYR A 294 -3.03 -3.37 10.95
N GLU A 295 -2.62 -2.26 10.34
CA GLU A 295 -2.44 -2.16 8.88
C GLU A 295 -1.02 -1.72 8.51
N SER A 296 -0.41 -2.37 7.52
CA SER A 296 0.81 -1.86 6.90
C SER A 296 0.55 -0.59 6.09
N TYR A 297 -0.64 -0.48 5.46
CA TYR A 297 -1.12 0.72 4.76
C TYR A 297 -2.61 0.96 4.99
N GLY A 298 -3.51 0.07 4.52
CA GLY A 298 -4.95 0.18 4.72
C GLY A 298 -5.68 0.94 3.61
N PHE A 299 -5.87 0.30 2.46
CA PHE A 299 -6.61 0.86 1.32
C PHE A 299 -8.04 1.31 1.67
N ALA A 300 -8.71 0.66 2.63
CA ALA A 300 -10.05 1.03 3.06
C ALA A 300 -10.14 2.48 3.55
N PHE A 301 -9.08 3.02 4.16
CA PHE A 301 -9.03 4.42 4.59
C PHE A 301 -8.93 5.39 3.40
N CYS A 302 -8.24 4.98 2.33
CA CYS A 302 -8.22 5.75 1.09
C CYS A 302 -9.59 5.70 0.40
N GLU A 303 -10.25 4.53 0.39
CA GLU A 303 -11.60 4.34 -0.13
C GLU A 303 -12.62 5.20 0.63
N ALA A 304 -12.55 5.23 1.96
CA ALA A 304 -13.37 6.11 2.79
C ALA A 304 -13.15 7.59 2.45
N SER A 305 -11.88 8.00 2.34
CA SER A 305 -11.52 9.38 1.98
C SER A 305 -12.06 9.79 0.61
N ALA A 306 -12.13 8.87 -0.37
CA ALA A 306 -12.72 9.12 -1.68
C ALA A 306 -14.21 9.51 -1.59
N HIS A 307 -14.93 8.99 -0.60
CA HIS A 307 -16.33 9.35 -0.31
C HIS A 307 -16.47 10.49 0.70
N GLY A 308 -15.38 11.15 1.07
CA GLY A 308 -15.37 12.13 2.15
C GLY A 308 -15.82 11.54 3.49
N LEU A 309 -15.66 10.24 3.70
CA LEU A 309 -16.01 9.52 4.92
C LEU A 309 -14.82 9.56 5.88
N PRO A 310 -14.92 10.27 7.02
CA PRO A 310 -13.83 10.32 8.00
C PRO A 310 -13.63 8.96 8.66
N SER A 311 -12.37 8.61 8.92
CA SER A 311 -11.98 7.33 9.51
C SER A 311 -11.47 7.51 10.94
N LEU A 312 -11.88 6.62 11.85
CA LEU A 312 -11.27 6.44 13.15
C LEU A 312 -10.52 5.10 13.16
N CYS A 313 -9.24 5.13 13.47
CA CYS A 313 -8.36 3.96 13.46
C CYS A 313 -7.33 4.02 14.59
N LEU A 314 -6.49 3.01 14.70
CA LEU A 314 -5.31 3.05 15.57
C LEU A 314 -4.13 3.71 14.82
N ARG A 315 -3.28 4.41 15.55
CA ARG A 315 -2.01 4.96 15.04
C ARG A 315 -0.96 3.85 15.02
N VAL A 316 -1.00 3.02 14.00
CA VAL A 316 -0.15 1.84 13.87
C VAL A 316 0.26 1.64 12.41
N GLY A 317 1.49 1.21 12.19
CA GLY A 317 2.01 0.96 10.86
C GLY A 317 1.92 2.19 9.94
N GLY A 318 1.48 1.96 8.71
CA GLY A 318 1.44 2.98 7.66
C GLY A 318 0.06 3.54 7.36
N VAL A 319 -0.90 3.53 8.30
CA VAL A 319 -2.26 4.01 8.06
C VAL A 319 -2.27 5.43 7.48
N PRO A 320 -2.99 5.67 6.35
CA PRO A 320 -2.97 6.96 5.66
C PRO A 320 -3.91 8.01 6.28
N VAL A 321 -4.32 7.81 7.55
CA VAL A 321 -5.22 8.72 8.28
C VAL A 321 -4.41 9.82 8.96
N ARG A 322 -4.81 11.06 8.72
CA ARG A 322 -4.22 12.28 9.28
C ARG A 322 -5.24 12.98 10.18
N ASP A 323 -4.84 13.22 11.45
CA ASP A 323 -5.72 13.80 12.46
C ASP A 323 -6.33 15.13 12.02
N GLY A 324 -7.66 15.23 12.10
CA GLY A 324 -8.43 16.41 11.73
C GLY A 324 -8.49 16.71 10.24
N ILE A 325 -7.94 15.83 9.38
CA ILE A 325 -7.95 15.99 7.92
C ILE A 325 -8.89 14.96 7.29
N ASN A 326 -8.60 13.67 7.42
CA ASN A 326 -9.47 12.61 6.89
C ASN A 326 -9.92 11.63 7.97
N GLY A 327 -9.80 12.02 9.23
CA GLY A 327 -10.21 11.24 10.39
C GLY A 327 -9.33 11.47 11.59
N HIS A 328 -9.22 10.44 12.43
CA HIS A 328 -8.35 10.43 13.60
C HIS A 328 -7.72 9.06 13.81
N ALA A 329 -6.40 9.05 14.00
CA ALA A 329 -5.65 7.88 14.41
C ALA A 329 -5.39 7.96 15.93
N LEU A 330 -6.08 7.14 16.70
CA LEU A 330 -5.95 7.08 18.15
C LEU A 330 -4.71 6.27 18.57
N SER A 331 -4.28 6.42 19.82
CA SER A 331 -3.14 5.66 20.34
C SER A 331 -3.38 4.14 20.30
N LEU A 332 -2.31 3.38 20.17
CA LEU A 332 -2.35 1.93 20.32
C LEU A 332 -2.90 1.60 21.72
N GLY A 333 -3.94 0.77 21.81
CA GLY A 333 -4.64 0.48 23.07
C GLY A 333 -5.78 1.44 23.39
N ALA A 334 -6.12 2.39 22.53
CA ALA A 334 -7.30 3.23 22.71
C ALA A 334 -8.57 2.39 22.86
N THR A 335 -9.40 2.76 23.80
CA THR A 335 -10.65 2.08 24.14
C THR A 335 -11.81 2.52 23.26
N ALA A 336 -12.86 1.71 23.20
CA ALA A 336 -14.11 2.07 22.49
C ALA A 336 -14.71 3.39 23.03
N ALA A 337 -14.58 3.67 24.33
CA ALA A 337 -15.03 4.92 24.93
C ALA A 337 -14.29 6.15 24.37
N GLU A 338 -12.99 6.03 24.06
CA GLU A 338 -12.20 7.10 23.45
C GLU A 338 -12.60 7.31 21.98
N PHE A 339 -12.87 6.23 21.24
CA PHE A 339 -13.46 6.32 19.89
C PHE A 339 -14.83 7.01 19.93
N ALA A 340 -15.71 6.60 20.84
CA ALA A 340 -17.03 7.20 21.02
C ALA A 340 -16.95 8.68 21.43
N ALA A 341 -16.03 9.03 22.33
CA ALA A 341 -15.81 10.41 22.74
C ALA A 341 -15.33 11.29 21.57
N ARG A 342 -14.50 10.74 20.68
CA ARG A 342 -14.04 11.46 19.48
C ARG A 342 -15.19 11.71 18.52
N ILE A 343 -16.08 10.75 18.31
CA ILE A 343 -17.25 10.89 17.45
C ILE A 343 -18.26 11.89 18.04
N ALA A 344 -18.55 11.81 19.35
CA ALA A 344 -19.48 12.68 20.03
C ALA A 344 -19.17 14.16 19.82
N ARG A 345 -17.90 14.56 19.83
CA ARG A 345 -17.49 15.96 19.56
C ARG A 345 -18.00 16.49 18.22
N TYR A 346 -18.11 15.62 17.19
CA TYR A 346 -18.62 15.99 15.88
C TYR A 346 -20.16 15.96 15.82
N VAL A 347 -20.79 15.20 16.71
CA VAL A 347 -22.25 15.27 16.89
C VAL A 347 -22.63 16.60 17.53
N ASP A 348 -21.83 17.07 18.48
CA ASP A 348 -22.03 18.36 19.18
C ASP A 348 -21.66 19.57 18.31
N ASP A 349 -20.81 19.39 17.27
CA ASP A 349 -20.39 20.44 16.32
C ASP A 349 -20.53 19.94 14.86
N PRO A 350 -21.75 20.00 14.28
CA PRO A 350 -22.01 19.56 12.91
C PRO A 350 -21.22 20.33 11.84
N ASP A 351 -20.87 21.58 12.09
CA ASP A 351 -20.05 22.39 11.16
C ASP A 351 -18.60 21.87 11.11
N SER A 352 -18.03 21.49 12.26
CA SER A 352 -16.72 20.84 12.32
C SER A 352 -16.75 19.49 11.60
N TYR A 353 -17.85 18.72 11.74
CA TYR A 353 -18.05 17.50 10.97
C TYR A 353 -18.08 17.74 9.46
N ALA A 354 -18.83 18.73 9.02
CA ALA A 354 -18.90 19.11 7.59
C ALA A 354 -17.51 19.48 7.03
N ARG A 355 -16.72 20.26 7.79
CA ARG A 355 -15.32 20.57 7.43
C ARG A 355 -14.45 19.33 7.36
N LEU A 356 -14.58 18.39 8.30
CA LEU A 356 -13.82 17.13 8.29
C LEU A 356 -14.16 16.28 7.06
N ARG A 357 -15.43 16.18 6.69
CA ARG A 357 -15.83 15.47 5.47
C ARG A 357 -15.23 16.09 4.21
N GLN A 358 -15.30 17.41 4.12
CA GLN A 358 -14.73 18.15 2.97
C GLN A 358 -13.22 17.97 2.89
N SER A 359 -12.50 18.07 4.02
CA SER A 359 -11.05 17.84 4.05
C SER A 359 -10.68 16.40 3.76
N SER A 360 -11.48 15.41 4.20
CA SER A 360 -11.29 14.00 3.86
C SER A 360 -11.36 13.78 2.34
N ARG A 361 -12.39 14.33 1.68
CA ARG A 361 -12.51 14.25 0.21
C ARG A 361 -11.34 14.95 -0.50
N ARG A 362 -10.92 16.12 0.01
CA ARG A 362 -9.76 16.85 -0.54
C ARG A 362 -8.48 16.03 -0.39
N GLU A 363 -8.29 15.36 0.74
CA GLU A 363 -7.14 14.49 0.99
C GLU A 363 -7.05 13.35 -0.04
N TYR A 364 -8.19 12.73 -0.39
CA TYR A 364 -8.23 11.79 -1.51
C TYR A 364 -7.85 12.48 -2.82
N ALA A 365 -8.49 13.58 -3.17
CA ALA A 365 -8.32 14.25 -4.46
C ALA A 365 -6.86 14.71 -4.70
N THR A 366 -6.13 15.05 -3.64
CA THR A 366 -4.76 15.59 -3.75
C THR A 366 -3.65 14.59 -3.42
N ARG A 367 -3.97 13.49 -2.71
CA ARG A 367 -2.93 12.60 -2.19
C ARG A 367 -3.25 11.10 -2.29
N LEU A 368 -4.49 10.68 -2.00
CA LEU A 368 -4.84 9.27 -1.85
C LEU A 368 -5.51 8.70 -3.11
N ASN A 369 -5.03 9.08 -4.28
CA ASN A 369 -5.50 8.59 -5.58
C ASN A 369 -4.33 8.17 -6.48
N TRP A 370 -4.60 7.29 -7.42
CA TRP A 370 -3.57 6.70 -8.26
C TRP A 370 -3.04 7.65 -9.34
N ALA A 371 -3.78 8.69 -9.72
CA ALA A 371 -3.29 9.72 -10.62
C ALA A 371 -2.18 10.55 -9.97
N SER A 372 -2.41 11.06 -8.76
CA SER A 372 -1.39 11.79 -7.99
C SER A 372 -0.14 10.93 -7.72
N TRP A 373 -0.35 9.62 -7.44
CA TRP A 373 0.76 8.69 -7.30
C TRP A 373 1.55 8.56 -8.60
N GLY A 374 0.87 8.31 -9.73
CA GLY A 374 1.49 8.11 -11.03
C GLY A 374 2.23 9.36 -11.52
N GLU A 375 1.65 10.55 -11.35
CA GLU A 375 2.30 11.83 -11.68
C GLU A 375 3.59 12.03 -10.87
N THR A 376 3.55 11.74 -9.56
CA THR A 376 4.73 11.84 -8.69
C THR A 376 5.81 10.85 -9.11
N VAL A 377 5.44 9.59 -9.37
CA VAL A 377 6.37 8.55 -9.84
C VAL A 377 7.00 8.94 -11.17
N ARG A 378 6.19 9.43 -12.12
CA ARG A 378 6.69 9.89 -13.42
C ARG A 378 7.71 11.00 -13.28
N ALA A 379 7.43 12.01 -12.44
CA ALA A 379 8.35 13.13 -12.21
C ALA A 379 9.69 12.64 -11.65
N GLN A 380 9.69 11.73 -10.66
CA GLN A 380 10.90 11.16 -10.07
C GLN A 380 11.70 10.32 -11.08
N LEU A 381 11.03 9.51 -11.90
CA LEU A 381 11.68 8.70 -12.94
C LEU A 381 12.36 9.56 -14.00
N LEU A 382 11.71 10.63 -14.45
CA LEU A 382 12.28 11.55 -15.43
C LEU A 382 13.49 12.30 -14.87
N ALA A 383 13.42 12.75 -13.59
CA ALA A 383 14.52 13.40 -12.90
C ALA A 383 15.73 12.46 -12.75
N ALA A 384 15.51 11.21 -12.32
CA ALA A 384 16.58 10.22 -12.20
C ALA A 384 17.22 9.89 -13.56
N ARG A 385 16.42 9.76 -14.63
CA ARG A 385 16.92 9.53 -15.99
C ARG A 385 17.81 10.68 -16.48
N ALA A 386 17.41 11.92 -16.21
CA ALA A 386 18.17 13.11 -16.58
C ALA A 386 19.53 13.15 -15.84
N SER A 387 19.56 12.81 -14.55
CA SER A 387 20.79 12.75 -13.74
C SER A 387 21.77 11.71 -14.28
N VAL A 388 21.30 10.52 -14.67
CA VAL A 388 22.16 9.47 -15.26
C VAL A 388 22.74 9.92 -16.59
N ALA A 389 21.93 10.56 -17.45
CA ALA A 389 22.38 11.07 -18.74
C ALA A 389 23.42 12.18 -18.59
N GLY A 390 23.23 13.11 -17.64
CA GLY A 390 24.17 14.19 -17.33
C GLY A 390 25.52 13.67 -16.82
N ALA A 391 25.51 12.67 -15.93
CA ALA A 391 26.72 12.03 -15.41
C ALA A 391 27.53 11.33 -16.53
N ALA A 392 26.84 10.67 -17.46
CA ALA A 392 27.51 10.02 -18.61
C ALA A 392 28.16 11.04 -19.55
N GLN A 393 27.56 12.22 -19.77
CA GLN A 393 28.12 13.29 -20.59
C GLN A 393 29.35 13.97 -19.94
N HIS A 394 29.34 14.12 -18.60
CA HIS A 394 30.51 14.65 -17.88
C HIS A 394 31.71 13.71 -17.91
N HIS A 395 31.48 12.40 -17.85
CA HIS A 395 32.58 11.42 -17.99
C HIS A 395 33.14 11.34 -19.42
N ALA A 396 32.31 11.60 -20.44
CA ALA A 396 32.75 11.63 -21.82
C ALA A 396 33.54 12.88 -22.20
N LYS A 397 33.46 13.96 -21.39
CA LYS A 397 34.28 15.20 -21.51
C LYS A 397 35.42 15.20 -20.49
N GLY A 398 36.17 14.09 -20.41
CA GLY A 398 37.38 14.00 -19.59
C GLY A 398 38.40 15.13 -19.92
N PRO A 399 39.36 15.44 -19.03
CA PRO A 399 40.18 16.64 -19.12
C PRO A 399 40.91 16.68 -20.47
N HIS A 400 40.64 17.74 -21.24
CA HIS A 400 41.53 18.10 -22.35
C HIS A 400 42.93 18.21 -21.80
N HIS A 401 43.78 17.24 -22.10
CA HIS A 401 45.21 17.36 -21.98
C HIS A 401 45.64 18.46 -22.96
N ASP A 402 45.92 19.63 -22.43
CA ASP A 402 46.56 20.74 -23.17
C ASP A 402 48.02 20.35 -23.46
N PRO A 403 48.43 20.09 -24.73
CA PRO A 403 49.80 19.75 -25.04
C PRO A 403 50.53 21.01 -25.47
N GLN A 404 50.65 21.99 -24.58
CA GLN A 404 51.57 23.12 -24.82
C GLN A 404 52.18 23.60 -23.51
N VAL A 405 53.36 23.14 -23.18
CA VAL A 405 54.50 23.93 -22.80
C VAL A 405 55.78 23.10 -23.05
N ARG A 406 56.31 23.16 -24.25
CA ARG A 406 57.77 23.11 -24.46
C ARG A 406 58.17 24.51 -24.73
N HIS A 407 59.06 25.06 -23.93
CA HIS A 407 60.13 25.99 -24.32
C HIS A 407 60.94 26.31 -23.07
N GLU A 408 62.14 25.95 -23.24
CA GLU A 408 63.53 26.40 -22.96
C GLU A 408 64.04 26.13 -21.57
#